data_b9f2582a8f9d456515cc4b7b533a3f27
#
_entry.id   b9f2582a8f9d456515cc4b7b533a3f27
#
_cell.length_a   1.000
_cell.length_b   1.000
_cell.length_c   1.000
_cell.angle_alpha   90.00
_cell.angle_beta   90.00
_cell.angle_gamma   90.00
#
_symmetry.space_group_name_H-M   'P 1'
#
loop_
_entity.id
_entity.type
_entity.pdbx_description
1 polymer ?
#
loop_
_entity_poly.entity_id
_entity_poly.type
_entity_poly.pdbx_seq_one_letter_code
_entity_poly.pdbx_strand_id
1 'polypeptide(L)'
;MQRVTRDPEASQDGQAALEGKVALIRKHFPPSVANLYAIPRQGSGGVLEWWSELTGQPLRYHELKPAEQQALLDKYRQRQESVTHLADALQARGQDNEAQALRSLVGSPDLNNLYSLNGAPLVVRWGLAPRVAATPTPAPTAAPAPAPTPPRRLNLWTWLLGPLLLALLLGLLW
;
A
#
# COMPACT_ATOMS: atom_id res chain seq x y z
N MET A 1 -22.66 -11.90 -0.27
CA MET A 1 -21.24 -11.75 0.05
C MET A 1 -20.50 -11.31 -1.18
N GLN A 2 -19.64 -10.29 -1.08
CA GLN A 2 -18.89 -9.74 -2.21
C GLN A 2 -17.40 -9.64 -1.88
N ARG A 3 -16.53 -9.73 -2.90
CA ARG A 3 -15.10 -9.50 -2.76
C ARG A 3 -14.82 -8.01 -2.75
N VAL A 4 -14.02 -7.57 -1.77
CA VAL A 4 -13.63 -6.15 -1.59
C VAL A 4 -12.29 -5.90 -2.29
N THR A 5 -11.30 -6.75 -2.01
CA THR A 5 -9.97 -6.62 -2.60
C THR A 5 -9.21 -7.94 -2.59
N ARG A 6 -8.11 -8.00 -3.35
CA ARG A 6 -7.14 -9.09 -3.37
C ARG A 6 -5.83 -8.61 -2.77
N ASP A 7 -5.15 -9.49 -2.06
CA ASP A 7 -3.86 -9.23 -1.44
C ASP A 7 -2.81 -10.25 -1.91
N PRO A 8 -2.08 -9.95 -2.97
CA PRO A 8 -1.07 -10.86 -3.52
C PRO A 8 0.16 -11.02 -2.64
N GLU A 9 0.35 -10.11 -1.67
CA GLU A 9 1.54 -10.10 -0.79
C GLU A 9 1.30 -10.81 0.54
N ALA A 10 0.05 -11.19 0.85
CA ALA A 10 -0.26 -11.89 2.08
C ALA A 10 0.21 -13.34 2.00
N SER A 11 1.08 -13.75 2.92
CA SER A 11 1.53 -15.13 3.04
C SER A 11 0.41 -16.05 3.54
N GLN A 12 0.46 -17.32 3.11
CA GLN A 12 -0.49 -18.35 3.56
C GLN A 12 -0.38 -18.63 5.07
N ASP A 13 0.79 -18.42 5.66
CA ASP A 13 1.04 -18.70 7.09
C ASP A 13 0.19 -17.83 8.04
N GLY A 14 -0.21 -16.64 7.59
CA GLY A 14 -1.11 -15.76 8.34
C GLY A 14 -2.58 -16.18 8.30
N GLN A 15 -2.99 -17.02 7.35
CA GLN A 15 -4.40 -17.34 7.12
C GLN A 15 -5.04 -18.13 8.26
N ALA A 16 -4.37 -19.16 8.75
CA ALA A 16 -4.90 -19.99 9.86
C ALA A 16 -5.11 -19.17 11.14
N ALA A 17 -4.17 -18.26 11.44
CA ALA A 17 -4.30 -17.34 12.58
C ALA A 17 -5.48 -16.36 12.39
N LEU A 18 -5.73 -15.91 11.15
CA LEU A 18 -6.86 -15.05 10.82
C LEU A 18 -8.20 -15.81 10.94
N GLU A 19 -8.27 -17.06 10.51
CA GLU A 19 -9.49 -17.88 10.62
C GLU A 19 -9.94 -18.07 12.08
N GLY A 20 -8.99 -18.33 12.99
CA GLY A 20 -9.27 -18.37 14.42
C GLY A 20 -9.83 -17.06 14.97
N LYS A 21 -9.29 -15.93 14.55
CA LYS A 21 -9.80 -14.60 14.93
C LYS A 21 -11.18 -14.31 14.34
N VAL A 22 -11.46 -14.72 13.08
CA VAL A 22 -12.79 -14.62 12.47
C VAL A 22 -13.82 -15.42 13.26
N ALA A 23 -13.48 -16.64 13.66
CA ALA A 23 -14.37 -17.48 14.47
C ALA A 23 -14.68 -16.82 15.82
N LEU A 24 -13.68 -16.23 16.48
CA LEU A 24 -13.84 -15.50 17.73
C LEU A 24 -14.76 -14.28 17.56
N ILE A 25 -14.52 -13.48 16.50
CA ILE A 25 -15.35 -12.30 16.20
C ILE A 25 -16.80 -12.72 15.98
N ARG A 26 -17.05 -13.76 15.19
CA ARG A 26 -18.42 -14.24 14.90
C ARG A 26 -19.11 -14.84 16.13
N LYS A 27 -18.36 -15.45 17.03
CA LYS A 27 -18.90 -16.04 18.28
C LYS A 27 -19.42 -14.95 19.23
N HIS A 28 -18.73 -13.82 19.33
CA HIS A 28 -18.95 -12.84 20.38
C HIS A 28 -19.63 -11.55 19.91
N PHE A 29 -19.55 -11.23 18.62
CA PHE A 29 -20.06 -9.95 18.10
C PHE A 29 -21.38 -10.09 17.34
N PRO A 30 -22.28 -9.12 17.50
CA PRO A 30 -23.41 -8.97 16.59
C PRO A 30 -22.90 -8.62 15.16
N PRO A 31 -23.69 -8.90 14.12
CA PRO A 31 -23.29 -8.62 12.73
C PRO A 31 -22.84 -7.17 12.49
N SER A 32 -23.43 -6.21 13.22
CA SER A 32 -23.07 -4.78 13.10
C SER A 32 -21.62 -4.48 13.48
N VAL A 33 -21.03 -5.24 14.40
CA VAL A 33 -19.63 -5.11 14.81
C VAL A 33 -18.74 -6.07 14.02
N ALA A 34 -19.20 -7.33 13.83
CA ALA A 34 -18.46 -8.33 13.07
C ALA A 34 -18.17 -7.87 11.64
N ASN A 35 -19.11 -7.16 11.01
CA ASN A 35 -18.97 -6.62 9.66
C ASN A 35 -17.94 -5.47 9.54
N LEU A 36 -17.33 -5.03 10.65
CA LEU A 36 -16.16 -4.14 10.60
C LEU A 36 -14.95 -4.84 9.98
N TYR A 37 -14.86 -6.16 10.13
CA TYR A 37 -13.71 -6.95 9.75
C TYR A 37 -14.02 -7.74 8.48
N ALA A 38 -13.26 -7.48 7.40
CA ALA A 38 -13.39 -8.25 6.17
C ALA A 38 -13.01 -9.72 6.42
N ILE A 39 -13.66 -10.62 5.71
CA ILE A 39 -13.46 -12.06 5.85
C ILE A 39 -12.33 -12.49 4.92
N PRO A 40 -11.22 -13.02 5.45
CA PRO A 40 -10.13 -13.54 4.62
C PRO A 40 -10.57 -14.86 3.97
N ARG A 41 -10.28 -15.02 2.70
CA ARG A 41 -10.50 -16.26 1.95
C ARG A 41 -9.33 -16.52 1.03
N GLN A 42 -9.00 -17.79 0.84
CA GLN A 42 -8.04 -18.18 -0.17
C GLN A 42 -8.66 -18.07 -1.56
N GLY A 43 -8.05 -17.26 -2.41
CA GLY A 43 -8.42 -17.12 -3.82
C GLY A 43 -7.54 -18.00 -4.72
N SER A 44 -7.77 -17.90 -6.02
CA SER A 44 -6.98 -18.64 -7.03
C SER A 44 -5.50 -18.27 -6.97
N GLY A 45 -4.64 -19.26 -7.05
CA GLY A 45 -3.18 -19.07 -7.03
C GLY A 45 -2.59 -18.74 -5.65
N GLY A 46 -3.30 -19.07 -4.55
CA GLY A 46 -2.80 -18.84 -3.19
C GLY A 46 -2.87 -17.37 -2.72
N VAL A 47 -3.54 -16.53 -3.48
CA VAL A 47 -3.73 -15.11 -3.15
C VAL A 47 -4.79 -14.97 -2.06
N LEU A 48 -4.55 -14.16 -1.04
CA LEU A 48 -5.56 -13.85 -0.03
C LEU A 48 -6.57 -12.85 -0.59
N GLU A 49 -7.85 -13.17 -0.46
CA GLU A 49 -8.96 -12.31 -0.84
C GLU A 49 -9.74 -11.86 0.39
N TRP A 50 -10.15 -10.60 0.39
CA TRP A 50 -10.94 -10.01 1.47
C TRP A 50 -12.38 -9.83 1.02
N TRP A 51 -13.31 -10.44 1.77
CA TRP A 51 -14.72 -10.50 1.45
C TRP A 51 -15.56 -9.81 2.52
N SER A 52 -16.74 -9.31 2.14
CA SER A 52 -17.71 -8.70 3.05
C SER A 52 -19.12 -9.25 2.83
N GLU A 53 -19.88 -9.33 3.91
CA GLU A 53 -21.33 -9.59 3.87
C GLU A 53 -22.11 -8.31 3.57
N LEU A 54 -21.51 -7.15 3.77
CA LEU A 54 -22.10 -5.87 3.39
C LEU A 54 -22.21 -5.77 1.87
N THR A 55 -23.28 -5.12 1.42
CA THR A 55 -23.54 -4.82 0.01
C THR A 55 -23.13 -3.39 -0.32
N GLY A 56 -22.84 -3.10 -1.57
CA GLY A 56 -22.49 -1.78 -2.05
C GLY A 56 -21.13 -1.75 -2.71
N GLN A 57 -20.80 -0.61 -3.34
CA GLN A 57 -19.51 -0.41 -3.97
C GLN A 57 -18.46 -0.16 -2.88
N PRO A 58 -17.37 -0.94 -2.81
CA PRO A 58 -16.27 -0.66 -1.93
C PRO A 58 -15.52 0.60 -2.40
N LEU A 59 -15.50 1.64 -1.58
CA LEU A 59 -14.71 2.85 -1.79
C LEU A 59 -13.59 2.90 -0.76
N ARG A 60 -12.38 3.20 -1.20
CA ARG A 60 -11.25 3.39 -0.28
C ARG A 60 -11.43 4.67 0.51
N TYR A 61 -10.92 4.71 1.74
CA TYR A 61 -10.98 5.90 2.57
C TYR A 61 -10.55 7.18 1.84
N HIS A 62 -9.45 7.13 1.08
CA HIS A 62 -8.91 8.29 0.36
C HIS A 62 -9.75 8.73 -0.86
N GLU A 63 -10.69 7.91 -1.30
CA GLU A 63 -11.61 8.24 -2.41
C GLU A 63 -12.87 8.96 -1.92
N LEU A 64 -13.08 9.02 -0.60
CA LEU A 64 -14.23 9.66 0.02
C LEU A 64 -14.02 11.17 0.16
N LYS A 65 -15.13 11.91 0.19
CA LYS A 65 -15.12 13.34 0.52
C LYS A 65 -14.75 13.55 2.00
N PRO A 66 -14.17 14.70 2.38
CA PRO A 66 -13.73 14.94 3.76
C PRO A 66 -14.79 14.69 4.83
N ALA A 67 -16.05 15.09 4.58
CA ALA A 67 -17.15 14.84 5.50
C ALA A 67 -17.48 13.36 5.66
N GLU A 68 -17.41 12.58 4.56
CA GLU A 68 -17.63 11.13 4.56
C GLU A 68 -16.48 10.39 5.25
N GLN A 69 -15.24 10.85 5.07
CA GLN A 69 -14.06 10.34 5.77
C GLN A 69 -14.22 10.48 7.29
N GLN A 70 -14.62 11.67 7.76
CA GLN A 70 -14.83 11.91 9.18
C GLN A 70 -15.95 11.03 9.73
N ALA A 71 -17.10 10.97 9.06
CA ALA A 71 -18.22 10.11 9.47
C ALA A 71 -17.85 8.61 9.49
N LEU A 72 -16.99 8.16 8.57
CA LEU A 72 -16.50 6.79 8.53
C LEU A 72 -15.60 6.50 9.73
N LEU A 73 -14.69 7.41 10.09
CA LEU A 73 -13.82 7.28 11.25
C LEU A 73 -14.59 7.30 12.56
N ASP A 74 -15.64 8.09 12.68
CA ASP A 74 -16.49 8.13 13.88
C ASP A 74 -17.21 6.79 14.08
N LYS A 75 -17.78 6.23 13.00
CA LYS A 75 -18.39 4.89 13.03
C LYS A 75 -17.35 3.79 13.34
N TYR A 76 -16.14 3.92 12.80
CA TYR A 76 -15.05 2.99 13.10
C TYR A 76 -14.73 3.03 14.61
N ARG A 77 -14.50 4.21 15.17
CA ARG A 77 -14.21 4.37 16.61
C ARG A 77 -15.31 3.78 17.48
N GLN A 78 -16.57 4.07 17.20
CA GLN A 78 -17.70 3.52 17.93
C GLN A 78 -17.70 1.99 17.94
N ARG A 79 -17.36 1.35 16.82
CA ARG A 79 -17.27 -0.12 16.76
C ARG A 79 -16.06 -0.65 17.52
N GLN A 80 -14.93 0.06 17.50
CA GLN A 80 -13.75 -0.30 18.27
C GLN A 80 -14.01 -0.23 19.79
N GLU A 81 -14.78 0.75 20.25
CA GLU A 81 -15.23 0.84 21.63
C GLU A 81 -16.06 -0.39 22.04
N SER A 82 -16.95 -0.85 21.15
CA SER A 82 -17.72 -2.07 21.38
C SER A 82 -16.83 -3.32 21.52
N VAL A 83 -15.74 -3.40 20.73
CA VAL A 83 -14.75 -4.48 20.84
C VAL A 83 -14.01 -4.41 22.17
N THR A 84 -13.61 -3.22 22.60
CA THR A 84 -12.93 -3.00 23.89
C THR A 84 -13.84 -3.42 25.05
N HIS A 85 -15.07 -2.97 25.08
CA HIS A 85 -16.03 -3.33 26.13
C HIS A 85 -16.25 -4.83 26.23
N LEU A 86 -16.32 -5.52 25.09
CA LEU A 86 -16.46 -6.97 25.11
C LEU A 86 -15.19 -7.66 25.62
N ALA A 87 -14.01 -7.20 25.23
CA ALA A 87 -12.74 -7.73 25.74
C ALA A 87 -12.66 -7.60 27.27
N ASP A 88 -13.09 -6.45 27.83
CA ASP A 88 -13.14 -6.22 29.26
C ASP A 88 -14.15 -7.15 29.97
N ALA A 89 -15.31 -7.35 29.36
CA ALA A 89 -16.33 -8.28 29.87
C ALA A 89 -15.87 -9.75 29.86
N LEU A 90 -15.10 -10.16 28.83
CA LEU A 90 -14.50 -11.51 28.76
C LEU A 90 -13.42 -11.68 29.83
N GLN A 91 -12.57 -10.68 30.03
CA GLN A 91 -11.54 -10.71 31.07
C GLN A 91 -12.17 -10.83 32.46
N ALA A 92 -13.23 -10.07 32.76
CA ALA A 92 -13.96 -10.16 34.01
C ALA A 92 -14.56 -11.55 34.28
N ARG A 93 -14.75 -12.36 33.24
CA ARG A 93 -15.22 -13.77 33.30
C ARG A 93 -14.09 -14.79 33.35
N GLY A 94 -12.83 -14.36 33.44
CA GLY A 94 -11.64 -15.22 33.41
C GLY A 94 -11.29 -15.77 32.03
N GLN A 95 -11.84 -15.20 30.94
CA GLN A 95 -11.54 -15.59 29.54
C GLN A 95 -10.40 -14.74 28.98
N ASP A 96 -9.23 -14.77 29.65
CA ASP A 96 -8.12 -13.87 29.36
C ASP A 96 -7.57 -14.02 27.93
N ASN A 97 -7.48 -15.25 27.43
CA ASN A 97 -6.99 -15.53 26.07
C ASN A 97 -7.89 -14.90 24.99
N GLU A 98 -9.21 -15.02 25.15
CA GLU A 98 -10.18 -14.44 24.22
C GLU A 98 -10.17 -12.91 24.33
N ALA A 99 -10.11 -12.36 25.55
CA ALA A 99 -9.98 -10.93 25.79
C ALA A 99 -8.72 -10.35 25.13
N GLN A 100 -7.58 -11.01 25.29
CA GLN A 100 -6.32 -10.59 24.68
C GLN A 100 -6.38 -10.65 23.15
N ALA A 101 -6.99 -11.70 22.58
CA ALA A 101 -7.16 -11.83 21.15
C ALA A 101 -8.03 -10.70 20.56
N LEU A 102 -9.11 -10.30 21.26
CA LEU A 102 -9.94 -9.17 20.86
C LEU A 102 -9.21 -7.83 21.01
N ARG A 103 -8.46 -7.62 22.08
CA ARG A 103 -7.65 -6.41 22.25
C ARG A 103 -6.61 -6.24 21.14
N SER A 104 -6.08 -7.32 20.59
CA SER A 104 -5.16 -7.26 19.46
C SER A 104 -5.79 -6.73 18.17
N LEU A 105 -7.13 -6.63 18.10
CA LEU A 105 -7.87 -6.07 16.97
C LEU A 105 -8.20 -4.60 17.15
N VAL A 106 -8.03 -4.08 18.39
CA VAL A 106 -8.30 -2.68 18.71
C VAL A 106 -7.10 -1.82 18.36
N GLY A 107 -7.34 -0.70 17.67
CA GLY A 107 -6.29 0.25 17.33
C GLY A 107 -6.74 1.28 16.30
N SER A 108 -5.84 2.20 16.00
CA SER A 108 -6.07 3.15 14.91
C SER A 108 -6.10 2.40 13.58
N PRO A 109 -7.03 2.73 12.69
CA PRO A 109 -7.10 2.06 11.39
C PRO A 109 -5.91 2.48 10.52
N ASP A 110 -5.34 1.53 9.79
CA ASP A 110 -4.54 1.87 8.63
C ASP A 110 -5.49 2.37 7.54
N LEU A 111 -5.41 3.66 7.22
CA LEU A 111 -6.31 4.32 6.28
C LEU A 111 -6.21 3.74 4.86
N ASN A 112 -5.09 3.10 4.51
CA ASN A 112 -4.92 2.40 3.24
C ASN A 112 -5.74 1.10 3.17
N ASN A 113 -6.06 0.54 4.34
CA ASN A 113 -6.80 -0.70 4.49
C ASN A 113 -8.25 -0.48 4.98
N LEU A 114 -8.68 0.78 5.06
CA LEU A 114 -10.04 1.17 5.44
C LEU A 114 -10.89 1.46 4.21
N TYR A 115 -12.04 0.79 4.14
CA TYR A 115 -13.02 0.93 3.06
C TYR A 115 -14.36 1.39 3.63
N SER A 116 -15.14 2.05 2.78
CA SER A 116 -16.56 2.35 3.00
C SER A 116 -17.41 1.50 2.08
N LEU A 117 -18.39 0.80 2.66
CA LEU A 117 -19.46 0.12 1.92
C LEU A 117 -20.78 0.77 2.34
N ASN A 118 -21.37 1.59 1.48
CA ASN A 118 -22.60 2.37 1.80
C ASN A 118 -22.46 3.16 3.12
N GLY A 119 -21.29 3.74 3.38
CA GLY A 119 -21.03 4.51 4.61
C GLY A 119 -20.78 3.66 5.85
N ALA A 120 -20.68 2.34 5.74
CA ALA A 120 -20.25 1.46 6.81
C ALA A 120 -18.73 1.20 6.70
N PRO A 121 -17.96 1.32 7.79
CA PRO A 121 -16.53 1.03 7.78
C PRO A 121 -16.27 -0.47 7.65
N LEU A 122 -15.27 -0.81 6.85
CA LEU A 122 -14.75 -2.16 6.68
C LEU A 122 -13.23 -2.11 6.63
N VAL A 123 -12.58 -2.92 7.46
CA VAL A 123 -11.11 -3.05 7.50
C VAL A 123 -10.69 -4.32 6.80
N VAL A 124 -9.77 -4.19 5.87
CA VAL A 124 -9.05 -5.31 5.25
C VAL A 124 -7.65 -5.42 5.86
N ARG A 125 -6.96 -6.54 5.67
CA ARG A 125 -5.59 -6.81 6.19
C ARG A 125 -5.44 -6.72 7.72
N TRP A 126 -6.54 -6.70 8.44
CA TRP A 126 -6.51 -6.71 9.90
C TRP A 126 -5.82 -8.00 10.41
N GLY A 127 -5.04 -7.87 11.47
CA GLY A 127 -4.30 -9.00 12.03
C GLY A 127 -3.09 -9.50 11.22
N LEU A 128 -2.78 -8.87 10.09
CA LEU A 128 -1.52 -9.04 9.37
C LEU A 128 -0.52 -7.96 9.80
N ALA A 129 0.76 -8.25 9.63
CA ALA A 129 1.79 -7.25 9.85
C ALA A 129 1.55 -6.02 8.96
N PRO A 130 1.80 -4.80 9.46
CA PRO A 130 1.74 -3.60 8.64
C PRO A 130 2.59 -3.80 7.39
N ARG A 131 2.07 -3.38 6.24
CA ARG A 131 2.90 -3.33 5.03
C ARG A 131 4.04 -2.36 5.30
N VAL A 132 5.26 -2.87 5.39
CA VAL A 132 6.43 -1.99 5.32
C VAL A 132 6.33 -1.35 3.94
N ALA A 133 6.00 -0.05 3.91
CA ALA A 133 6.05 0.70 2.66
C ALA A 133 7.45 0.42 2.10
N ALA A 134 7.51 -0.23 0.93
CA ALA A 134 8.78 -0.41 0.26
C ALA A 134 9.39 0.98 0.21
N THR A 135 10.48 1.17 0.95
CA THR A 135 11.26 2.40 0.85
C THR A 135 11.45 2.60 -0.64
N PRO A 136 11.00 3.72 -1.24
CA PRO A 136 11.17 3.89 -2.67
C PRO A 136 12.64 3.62 -2.93
N THR A 137 12.94 2.52 -3.62
CA THR A 137 14.29 2.23 -4.07
C THR A 137 14.74 3.52 -4.73
N PRO A 138 15.78 4.22 -4.24
CA PRO A 138 16.21 5.44 -4.88
C PRO A 138 16.34 5.09 -6.35
N ALA A 139 15.56 5.79 -7.20
CA ALA A 139 15.63 5.59 -8.63
C ALA A 139 17.12 5.56 -8.96
N PRO A 140 17.63 4.55 -9.70
CA PRO A 140 19.04 4.48 -10.01
C PRO A 140 19.40 5.88 -10.48
N THR A 141 20.26 6.55 -9.71
CA THR A 141 20.72 7.91 -10.02
C THR A 141 21.16 7.81 -11.47
N ALA A 142 20.39 8.43 -12.37
CA ALA A 142 20.72 8.42 -13.78
C ALA A 142 22.18 8.73 -13.85
N ALA A 143 22.97 7.80 -14.36
CA ALA A 143 24.41 8.02 -14.53
C ALA A 143 24.56 9.40 -15.14
N PRO A 144 25.41 10.29 -14.58
CA PRO A 144 25.52 11.64 -15.09
C PRO A 144 25.66 11.55 -16.60
N ALA A 145 24.75 12.21 -17.32
CA ALA A 145 24.76 12.22 -18.77
C ALA A 145 26.21 12.56 -19.19
N PRO A 146 26.79 11.79 -20.12
CA PRO A 146 28.15 12.07 -20.56
C PRO A 146 28.22 13.56 -20.91
N ALA A 147 29.17 14.26 -20.28
CA ALA A 147 29.34 15.68 -20.49
C ALA A 147 29.40 15.95 -22.01
N PRO A 148 28.71 16.98 -22.52
CA PRO A 148 28.72 17.27 -23.93
C PRO A 148 30.18 17.40 -24.35
N THR A 149 30.64 16.54 -25.26
CA THR A 149 31.98 16.61 -25.84
C THR A 149 32.15 18.01 -26.42
N PRO A 150 33.20 18.78 -26.00
CA PRO A 150 33.39 20.11 -26.54
C PRO A 150 33.49 20.02 -28.07
N PRO A 151 32.89 20.94 -28.83
CA PRO A 151 32.94 20.92 -30.28
C PRO A 151 34.41 20.88 -30.69
N ARG A 152 34.76 19.82 -31.44
CA ARG A 152 36.11 19.68 -32.01
C ARG A 152 36.34 20.90 -32.89
N ARG A 153 37.08 21.89 -32.37
CA ARG A 153 37.45 23.06 -33.16
C ARG A 153 38.28 22.55 -34.32
N LEU A 154 37.62 22.48 -35.46
CA LEU A 154 38.34 22.29 -36.73
C LEU A 154 39.34 23.47 -36.82
N ASN A 155 40.64 23.17 -36.67
CA ASN A 155 41.66 24.15 -36.85
C ASN A 155 41.67 24.57 -38.32
N LEU A 156 40.88 25.59 -38.64
CA LEU A 156 40.81 26.16 -39.99
C LEU A 156 42.21 26.64 -40.47
N TRP A 157 43.10 26.86 -39.51
CA TRP A 157 44.51 27.28 -39.80
C TRP A 157 45.31 26.20 -40.52
N THR A 158 45.04 24.90 -40.31
CA THR A 158 45.74 23.82 -40.98
C THR A 158 45.36 23.72 -42.47
N TRP A 159 44.17 24.17 -42.84
CA TRP A 159 43.69 24.18 -44.21
C TRP A 159 44.22 25.42 -45.00
N LEU A 160 44.55 26.54 -44.31
CA LEU A 160 45.09 27.74 -44.94
C LEU A 160 46.59 27.69 -45.12
N LEU A 161 47.33 27.00 -44.23
CA LEU A 161 48.80 26.89 -44.31
C LEU A 161 49.25 25.97 -45.46
N GLY A 162 48.50 24.94 -45.82
CA GLY A 162 48.83 23.99 -46.90
C GLY A 162 48.97 24.65 -48.27
N PRO A 163 47.94 25.36 -48.76
CA PRO A 163 48.03 26.03 -50.08
C PRO A 163 49.01 27.19 -50.10
N LEU A 164 49.25 27.89 -48.96
CA LEU A 164 50.23 28.99 -48.90
C LEU A 164 51.64 28.48 -49.05
N LEU A 165 51.99 27.36 -48.40
CA LEU A 165 53.30 26.72 -48.54
C LEU A 165 53.57 26.20 -49.95
N LEU A 166 52.52 25.64 -50.60
CA LEU A 166 52.58 25.14 -51.94
C LEU A 166 52.79 26.28 -52.94
N ALA A 167 52.14 27.44 -52.78
CA ALA A 167 52.32 28.62 -53.62
C ALA A 167 53.73 29.22 -53.48
N LEU A 168 54.29 29.20 -52.27
CA LEU A 168 55.61 29.70 -52.00
C LEU A 168 56.72 28.83 -52.62
N LEU A 169 56.52 27.49 -52.59
CA LEU A 169 57.42 26.52 -53.25
C LEU A 169 57.42 26.66 -54.78
N LEU A 170 56.25 26.85 -55.37
CA LEU A 170 56.09 27.03 -56.80
C LEU A 170 56.71 28.38 -57.28
N GLY A 171 56.62 29.43 -56.45
CA GLY A 171 57.23 30.73 -56.77
C GLY A 171 58.74 30.72 -56.67
N LEU A 172 59.37 29.81 -55.95
CA LEU A 172 60.83 29.72 -55.81
C LEU A 172 61.51 28.91 -56.94
N LEU A 173 60.69 28.14 -57.68
CA LEU A 173 61.13 27.27 -58.82
C LEU A 173 61.03 28.00 -60.20
N TRP A 174 60.54 29.21 -60.21
CA TRP A 174 60.44 30.05 -61.43
C TRP A 174 61.43 31.25 -61.32
#